data_ca68e63b2364372298bb2249b9060476
#
_entry.id   ca68e63b2364372298bb2249b9060476
#
_cell.length_a   1.000
_cell.length_b   1.000
_cell.length_c   1.000
_cell.angle_alpha   90.00
_cell.angle_beta   90.00
_cell.angle_gamma   90.00
#
_symmetry.space_group_name_H-M   'P 1'
#
loop_
_entity.id
_entity.type
_entity.pdbx_description
1 polymer ?
#
loop_
_entity_poly.entity_id
_entity_poly.type
_entity_poly.pdbx_seq_one_letter_code
_entity_poly.pdbx_strand_id
1 'polypeptide(L)'
;MPLATTSLIFEQALLDAVIRALKQIFPDLRVEGGAPEPFYQAPKKNSPAILFFRDDHIRSLFHELAHYSLAGSKRRTIDDFGFWYVPCGRDTYEQQQFEEVEARPQGLEKLFCEIWHIPFSPSLDDFSGRPISNTFIENLENAYIEMRERPPNTAKRVIEGMYHFVTTDLAISNIFSRL
;
A
#
# COMPACT_ATOMS: atom_id res chain seq x y z
N MET A 1 -7.20 -28.85 -12.37
CA MET A 1 -7.08 -28.24 -11.03
C MET A 1 -5.64 -27.95 -10.53
N PRO A 2 -4.60 -27.74 -11.35
CA PRO A 2 -3.28 -27.34 -10.85
C PRO A 2 -2.99 -25.82 -10.87
N LEU A 3 -3.70 -25.03 -11.69
CA LEU A 3 -3.39 -23.61 -11.90
C LEU A 3 -3.71 -22.70 -10.70
N ALA A 4 -4.79 -22.94 -9.98
CA ALA A 4 -5.19 -22.13 -8.83
C ALA A 4 -4.23 -22.28 -7.63
N THR A 5 -3.72 -23.48 -7.39
CA THR A 5 -2.78 -23.75 -6.30
C THR A 5 -1.40 -23.10 -6.56
N THR A 6 -0.97 -23.08 -7.84
CA THR A 6 0.30 -22.44 -8.23
C THR A 6 0.21 -20.90 -8.08
N SER A 7 -0.93 -20.29 -8.41
CA SER A 7 -1.17 -18.85 -8.22
C SER A 7 -1.09 -18.44 -6.75
N LEU A 8 -1.75 -19.21 -5.87
CA LEU A 8 -1.76 -18.91 -4.42
C LEU A 8 -0.36 -19.03 -3.79
N ILE A 9 0.42 -20.05 -4.18
CA ILE A 9 1.80 -20.21 -3.70
C ILE A 9 2.67 -19.05 -4.17
N PHE A 10 2.47 -18.58 -5.39
CA PHE A 10 3.19 -17.46 -5.95
C PHE A 10 2.86 -16.14 -5.23
N GLU A 11 1.57 -15.85 -4.99
CA GLU A 11 1.11 -14.68 -4.27
C GLU A 11 1.65 -14.64 -2.83
N GLN A 12 1.65 -15.79 -2.13
CA GLN A 12 2.21 -15.88 -0.80
C GLN A 12 3.73 -15.65 -0.80
N ALA A 13 4.45 -16.20 -1.76
CA ALA A 13 5.89 -15.99 -1.87
C ALA A 13 6.27 -14.52 -2.13
N LEU A 14 5.46 -13.81 -2.93
CA LEU A 14 5.60 -12.37 -3.15
C LEU A 14 5.31 -11.58 -1.87
N LEU A 15 4.23 -11.89 -1.18
CA LEU A 15 3.86 -11.24 0.08
C LEU A 15 4.98 -11.40 1.12
N ASP A 16 5.48 -12.62 1.30
CA ASP A 16 6.60 -12.90 2.22
C ASP A 16 7.85 -12.11 1.86
N ALA A 17 8.12 -11.95 0.56
CA ALA A 17 9.24 -11.16 0.08
C ALA A 17 9.07 -9.66 0.36
N VAL A 18 7.88 -9.11 0.13
CA VAL A 18 7.55 -7.72 0.49
C VAL A 18 7.73 -7.49 1.99
N ILE A 19 7.23 -8.39 2.83
CA ILE A 19 7.38 -8.28 4.29
C ILE A 19 8.85 -8.31 4.70
N ARG A 20 9.68 -9.18 4.09
CA ARG A 20 11.13 -9.18 4.32
C ARG A 20 11.80 -7.87 3.90
N ALA A 21 11.42 -7.31 2.74
CA ALA A 21 11.92 -6.01 2.28
C ALA A 21 11.56 -4.91 3.28
N LEU A 22 10.30 -4.86 3.72
CA LEU A 22 9.82 -3.86 4.68
C LEU A 22 10.54 -3.96 6.04
N LYS A 23 10.84 -5.16 6.50
CA LYS A 23 11.61 -5.38 7.73
C LYS A 23 13.03 -4.82 7.64
N GLN A 24 13.65 -4.85 6.45
CA GLN A 24 14.96 -4.21 6.22
C GLN A 24 14.84 -2.69 6.15
N ILE A 25 13.79 -2.18 5.48
CA ILE A 25 13.55 -0.74 5.33
C ILE A 25 13.16 -0.11 6.68
N PHE A 26 12.28 -0.75 7.44
CA PHE A 26 11.73 -0.27 8.71
C PHE A 26 11.83 -1.34 9.79
N PRO A 27 13.00 -1.51 10.47
CA PRO A 27 13.15 -2.50 11.53
C PRO A 27 12.17 -2.34 12.70
N ASP A 28 11.71 -1.11 12.96
CA ASP A 28 10.81 -0.75 14.05
C ASP A 28 9.32 -0.71 13.65
N LEU A 29 8.98 -1.10 12.42
CA LEU A 29 7.62 -1.24 11.94
C LEU A 29 7.28 -2.73 11.83
N ARG A 30 6.28 -3.20 12.56
CA ARG A 30 5.71 -4.53 12.35
C ARG A 30 4.63 -4.44 11.26
N VAL A 31 4.56 -5.47 10.44
CA VAL A 31 3.57 -5.62 9.39
C VAL A 31 2.84 -6.93 9.65
N GLU A 32 1.53 -6.88 9.83
CA GLU A 32 0.70 -8.04 10.18
C GLU A 32 -0.50 -8.16 9.23
N GLY A 33 -0.61 -9.31 8.56
CA GLY A 33 -1.73 -9.65 7.69
C GLY A 33 -2.89 -10.33 8.43
N GLY A 34 -3.92 -10.71 7.66
CA GLY A 34 -5.08 -11.44 8.18
C GLY A 34 -6.04 -10.59 8.99
N ALA A 35 -5.88 -9.27 9.03
CA ALA A 35 -6.82 -8.40 9.69
C ALA A 35 -8.15 -8.31 8.92
N PRO A 36 -9.30 -8.26 9.60
CA PRO A 36 -10.59 -8.07 8.92
C PRO A 36 -10.70 -6.70 8.27
N GLU A 37 -10.06 -5.69 8.87
CA GLU A 37 -9.96 -4.32 8.37
C GLU A 37 -8.53 -3.82 8.52
N PRO A 38 -8.01 -3.04 7.57
CA PRO A 38 -6.70 -2.41 7.70
C PRO A 38 -6.69 -1.46 8.90
N PHE A 39 -5.53 -1.36 9.57
CA PHE A 39 -5.40 -0.47 10.72
C PHE A 39 -3.93 -0.13 10.97
N TYR A 40 -3.62 1.13 11.23
CA TYR A 40 -2.32 1.52 11.73
C TYR A 40 -2.35 1.77 13.24
N GLN A 41 -1.60 0.98 13.98
CA GLN A 41 -1.37 1.19 15.41
C GLN A 41 -0.07 1.99 15.61
N ALA A 42 -0.20 3.17 16.20
CA ALA A 42 0.94 4.00 16.55
C ALA A 42 1.84 3.34 17.61
N PRO A 43 3.15 3.65 17.64
CA PRO A 43 4.05 3.07 18.63
C PRO A 43 3.68 3.49 20.05
N LYS A 44 3.78 2.56 21.00
CA LYS A 44 3.59 2.80 22.43
C LYS A 44 4.89 2.51 23.19
N LYS A 45 4.98 2.89 24.47
CA LYS A 45 6.21 2.78 25.27
C LYS A 45 6.93 1.43 25.17
N ASN A 46 6.18 0.33 25.01
CA ASN A 46 6.71 -1.03 24.94
C ASN A 46 6.24 -1.82 23.72
N SER A 47 5.72 -1.14 22.69
CA SER A 47 5.25 -1.77 21.47
C SER A 47 5.68 -0.94 20.25
N PRO A 48 6.26 -1.57 19.22
CA PRO A 48 6.53 -0.89 17.97
C PRO A 48 5.23 -0.42 17.30
N ALA A 49 5.36 0.40 16.27
CA ALA A 49 4.26 0.64 15.35
C ALA A 49 3.87 -0.65 14.63
N ILE A 50 2.57 -0.85 14.38
CA ILE A 50 2.07 -2.01 13.64
C ILE A 50 1.18 -1.54 12.51
N LEU A 51 1.43 -2.06 11.32
CA LEU A 51 0.62 -1.86 10.13
C LEU A 51 -0.15 -3.16 9.86
N PHE A 52 -1.43 -3.15 10.15
CA PHE A 52 -2.34 -4.26 9.85
C PHE A 52 -2.88 -4.10 8.44
N PHE A 53 -2.88 -5.18 7.65
CA PHE A 53 -3.48 -5.20 6.34
C PHE A 53 -4.47 -6.36 6.19
N ARG A 54 -5.42 -6.17 5.26
CA ARG A 54 -6.57 -7.06 5.13
C ARG A 54 -6.21 -8.37 4.45
N ASP A 55 -6.70 -9.49 4.99
CA ASP A 55 -6.79 -10.81 4.33
C ASP A 55 -5.50 -11.29 3.62
N ASP A 56 -4.32 -10.99 4.13
CA ASP A 56 -3.04 -11.30 3.49
C ASP A 56 -2.93 -10.81 2.03
N HIS A 57 -3.67 -9.76 1.69
CA HIS A 57 -3.72 -9.20 0.36
C HIS A 57 -2.59 -8.20 0.14
N ILE A 58 -1.67 -8.50 -0.76
CA ILE A 58 -0.48 -7.67 -1.02
C ILE A 58 -0.82 -6.22 -1.40
N ARG A 59 -1.90 -5.99 -2.14
CA ARG A 59 -2.36 -4.65 -2.48
C ARG A 59 -2.92 -3.88 -1.27
N SER A 60 -3.59 -4.58 -0.33
CA SER A 60 -3.98 -3.97 0.93
C SER A 60 -2.75 -3.51 1.72
N LEU A 61 -1.70 -4.34 1.77
CA LEU A 61 -0.43 -3.94 2.36
C LEU A 61 0.18 -2.70 1.68
N PHE A 62 0.20 -2.65 0.36
CA PHE A 62 0.75 -1.50 -0.38
C PHE A 62 -0.04 -0.23 -0.16
N HIS A 63 -1.36 -0.33 -0.06
CA HIS A 63 -2.23 0.78 0.24
C HIS A 63 -1.92 1.38 1.63
N GLU A 64 -1.90 0.54 2.67
CA GLU A 64 -1.58 0.98 4.03
C GLU A 64 -0.14 1.52 4.15
N LEU A 65 0.80 0.90 3.44
CA LEU A 65 2.18 1.38 3.38
C LEU A 65 2.27 2.74 2.68
N ALA A 66 1.42 3.02 1.69
CA ALA A 66 1.36 4.32 1.04
C ALA A 66 0.86 5.39 2.03
N HIS A 67 -0.20 5.12 2.79
CA HIS A 67 -0.65 6.01 3.86
C HIS A 67 0.46 6.25 4.90
N TYR A 68 1.11 5.20 5.38
CA TYR A 68 2.25 5.30 6.30
C TYR A 68 3.38 6.17 5.73
N SER A 69 3.70 5.99 4.46
CA SER A 69 4.79 6.68 3.79
C SER A 69 4.53 8.17 3.58
N LEU A 70 3.28 8.54 3.38
CA LEU A 70 2.82 9.93 3.20
C LEU A 70 2.50 10.62 4.52
N ALA A 71 2.18 9.87 5.58
CA ALA A 71 1.96 10.43 6.91
C ALA A 71 3.26 11.02 7.45
N GLY A 72 3.23 12.30 7.83
CA GLY A 72 4.36 12.94 8.50
C GLY A 72 4.61 12.34 9.89
N SER A 73 5.79 12.64 10.46
CA SER A 73 6.19 12.09 11.78
C SER A 73 5.15 12.33 12.88
N LYS A 74 4.49 13.48 12.89
CA LYS A 74 3.42 13.79 13.86
C LYS A 74 2.21 12.86 13.71
N ARG A 75 1.74 12.59 12.49
CA ARG A 75 0.59 11.71 12.26
C ARG A 75 0.90 10.25 12.61
N ARG A 76 2.13 9.81 12.40
CA ARG A 76 2.57 8.46 12.79
C ARG A 76 2.65 8.22 14.30
N THR A 77 2.40 9.21 15.14
CA THR A 77 2.21 9.02 16.59
C THR A 77 0.76 8.82 16.99
N ILE A 78 -0.16 8.78 16.05
CA ILE A 78 -1.60 8.66 16.25
C ILE A 78 -2.10 7.43 15.49
N ASP A 79 -2.96 6.64 16.12
CA ASP A 79 -3.62 5.50 15.48
C ASP A 79 -4.37 5.98 14.22
N ASP A 80 -4.33 5.20 13.15
CA ASP A 80 -4.83 5.51 11.81
C ASP A 80 -4.40 6.89 11.27
N PHE A 81 -3.23 7.34 11.70
CA PHE A 81 -2.70 8.65 11.31
C PHE A 81 -3.60 9.83 11.69
N GLY A 82 -4.60 9.60 12.56
CA GLY A 82 -5.63 10.57 12.91
C GLY A 82 -6.59 10.88 11.75
N PHE A 83 -6.68 10.00 10.77
CA PHE A 83 -7.74 10.04 9.76
C PHE A 83 -9.00 9.36 10.27
N TRP A 84 -10.12 9.95 9.95
CA TRP A 84 -11.43 9.34 10.14
C TRP A 84 -12.25 9.64 8.89
N TYR A 85 -12.84 8.61 8.31
CA TYR A 85 -13.72 8.75 7.14
C TYR A 85 -14.92 7.81 7.28
N VAL A 86 -16.01 8.17 6.60
CA VAL A 86 -17.19 7.32 6.51
C VAL A 86 -16.87 6.15 5.57
N PRO A 87 -16.84 4.89 6.05
CA PRO A 87 -16.36 3.77 5.24
C PRO A 87 -17.30 3.42 4.08
N CYS A 88 -18.63 3.51 4.29
CA CYS A 88 -19.64 3.20 3.26
C CYS A 88 -20.79 4.18 3.33
N GLY A 89 -21.53 4.33 2.21
CA GLY A 89 -22.72 5.18 2.16
C GLY A 89 -22.42 6.67 2.11
N ARG A 90 -21.21 7.05 1.66
CA ARG A 90 -20.83 8.44 1.45
C ARG A 90 -21.78 9.13 0.47
N ASP A 91 -22.23 10.34 0.79
CA ASP A 91 -22.91 11.20 -0.16
C ASP A 91 -21.95 11.72 -1.25
N THR A 92 -22.42 12.53 -2.17
CA THR A 92 -21.59 13.04 -3.28
C THR A 92 -20.46 13.93 -2.81
N TYR A 93 -20.68 14.74 -1.78
CA TYR A 93 -19.66 15.63 -1.23
C TYR A 93 -18.61 14.84 -0.45
N GLU A 94 -19.02 13.94 0.42
CA GLU A 94 -18.14 13.05 1.18
C GLU A 94 -17.29 12.16 0.25
N GLN A 95 -17.89 11.69 -0.84
CA GLN A 95 -17.16 10.92 -1.85
C GLN A 95 -16.09 11.75 -2.54
N GLN A 96 -16.40 12.99 -2.91
CA GLN A 96 -15.40 13.89 -3.51
C GLN A 96 -14.24 14.16 -2.55
N GLN A 97 -14.52 14.41 -1.27
CA GLN A 97 -13.50 14.59 -0.24
C GLN A 97 -12.63 13.33 -0.07
N PHE A 98 -13.24 12.16 -0.12
CA PHE A 98 -12.53 10.89 -0.09
C PHE A 98 -11.59 10.76 -1.30
N GLU A 99 -12.08 10.98 -2.51
CA GLU A 99 -11.28 10.91 -3.74
C GLU A 99 -10.09 11.89 -3.72
N GLU A 100 -10.28 13.11 -3.21
CA GLU A 100 -9.21 14.11 -3.07
C GLU A 100 -8.08 13.62 -2.12
N VAL A 101 -8.44 12.94 -1.03
CA VAL A 101 -7.47 12.43 -0.04
C VAL A 101 -6.79 11.16 -0.55
N GLU A 102 -7.52 10.28 -1.23
CA GLU A 102 -7.06 8.97 -1.66
C GLU A 102 -6.20 8.97 -2.93
N ALA A 103 -6.28 10.01 -3.75
CA ALA A 103 -5.52 10.07 -4.99
C ALA A 103 -3.99 9.93 -4.77
N ARG A 104 -3.45 10.55 -3.73
CA ARG A 104 -2.00 10.47 -3.43
C ARG A 104 -1.56 9.11 -2.87
N PRO A 105 -2.24 8.52 -1.87
CA PRO A 105 -1.95 7.16 -1.44
C PRO A 105 -2.02 6.15 -2.59
N GLN A 106 -3.06 6.18 -3.41
CA GLN A 106 -3.21 5.24 -4.51
C GLN A 106 -2.22 5.50 -5.67
N GLY A 107 -1.79 6.73 -5.91
CA GLY A 107 -0.67 7.02 -6.82
C GLY A 107 0.64 6.39 -6.35
N LEU A 108 0.92 6.40 -5.04
CA LEU A 108 2.09 5.73 -4.46
C LEU A 108 1.92 4.21 -4.42
N GLU A 109 0.73 3.69 -4.10
CA GLU A 109 0.39 2.26 -4.20
C GLU A 109 0.66 1.74 -5.62
N LYS A 110 0.23 2.49 -6.66
CA LYS A 110 0.49 2.16 -8.06
C LYS A 110 1.98 2.00 -8.35
N LEU A 111 2.82 2.87 -7.80
CA LEU A 111 4.27 2.77 -7.96
C LEU A 111 4.84 1.54 -7.23
N PHE A 112 4.35 1.20 -6.05
CA PHE A 112 4.75 -0.04 -5.37
C PHE A 112 4.34 -1.28 -6.17
N CYS A 113 3.12 -1.28 -6.72
CA CYS A 113 2.66 -2.34 -7.62
C CYS A 113 3.56 -2.49 -8.85
N GLU A 114 3.98 -1.37 -9.47
CA GLU A 114 4.92 -1.39 -10.62
C GLU A 114 6.26 -2.03 -10.23
N ILE A 115 6.85 -1.64 -9.10
CA ILE A 115 8.14 -2.19 -8.63
C ILE A 115 8.07 -3.71 -8.44
N TRP A 116 6.94 -4.21 -7.98
CA TRP A 116 6.73 -5.63 -7.69
C TRP A 116 6.00 -6.39 -8.80
N HIS A 117 5.82 -5.78 -9.98
CA HIS A 117 5.13 -6.37 -11.14
C HIS A 117 3.72 -6.89 -10.81
N ILE A 118 3.01 -6.19 -9.93
CA ILE A 118 1.65 -6.53 -9.51
C ILE A 118 0.66 -5.63 -10.27
N PRO A 119 -0.42 -6.19 -10.84
CA PRO A 119 -1.46 -5.39 -11.46
C PRO A 119 -2.08 -4.40 -10.48
N PHE A 120 -2.18 -3.14 -10.87
CA PHE A 120 -2.87 -2.09 -10.13
C PHE A 120 -4.24 -1.80 -10.73
N SER A 121 -5.22 -1.53 -9.89
CA SER A 121 -6.51 -0.93 -10.26
C SER A 121 -6.97 0.03 -9.17
N PRO A 122 -7.47 1.23 -9.51
CA PRO A 122 -8.00 2.16 -8.52
C PRO A 122 -9.14 1.56 -7.71
N SER A 123 -9.29 1.98 -6.46
CA SER A 123 -10.38 1.58 -5.57
C SER A 123 -11.03 2.80 -4.94
N LEU A 124 -12.37 2.78 -4.81
CA LEU A 124 -13.10 3.80 -4.07
C LEU A 124 -13.44 3.36 -2.65
N ASP A 125 -13.11 2.13 -2.27
CA ASP A 125 -13.58 1.53 -1.02
C ASP A 125 -15.09 1.74 -0.84
N ASP A 126 -15.84 1.48 -1.91
CA ASP A 126 -17.28 1.67 -2.00
C ASP A 126 -17.91 0.50 -2.77
N PHE A 127 -18.78 -0.22 -2.10
CA PHE A 127 -19.50 -1.38 -2.66
C PHE A 127 -20.84 -1.01 -3.30
N SER A 128 -21.18 0.29 -3.40
CA SER A 128 -22.43 0.76 -4.02
C SER A 128 -22.48 0.58 -5.54
N GLY A 129 -21.34 0.25 -6.19
CA GLY A 129 -21.24 0.18 -7.64
C GLY A 129 -21.08 1.55 -8.31
N ARG A 130 -20.77 2.59 -7.56
CA ARG A 130 -20.48 3.93 -8.07
C ARG A 130 -19.28 3.88 -9.03
N PRO A 131 -19.37 4.47 -10.23
CA PRO A 131 -18.23 4.54 -11.13
C PRO A 131 -17.13 5.47 -10.55
N ILE A 132 -15.90 5.13 -10.83
CA ILE A 132 -14.73 5.98 -10.51
C ILE A 132 -14.80 7.25 -11.36
N SER A 133 -14.61 8.40 -10.74
CA SER A 133 -14.64 9.68 -11.46
C SER A 133 -13.39 9.88 -12.32
N ASN A 134 -13.54 10.54 -13.47
CA ASN A 134 -12.39 10.89 -14.31
C ASN A 134 -11.41 11.80 -13.55
N THR A 135 -11.92 12.72 -12.73
CA THR A 135 -11.11 13.62 -11.91
C THR A 135 -10.25 12.82 -10.91
N PHE A 136 -10.79 11.78 -10.29
CA PHE A 136 -10.01 10.92 -9.41
C PHE A 136 -8.89 10.20 -10.16
N ILE A 137 -9.18 9.65 -11.34
CA ILE A 137 -8.16 8.99 -12.17
C ILE A 137 -7.05 9.98 -12.56
N GLU A 138 -7.41 11.19 -13.00
CA GLU A 138 -6.43 12.23 -13.35
C GLU A 138 -5.57 12.63 -12.13
N ASN A 139 -6.17 12.82 -10.97
CA ASN A 139 -5.45 13.16 -9.74
C ASN A 139 -4.51 12.02 -9.29
N LEU A 140 -4.95 10.78 -9.42
CA LEU A 140 -4.15 9.60 -9.12
C LEU A 140 -2.94 9.49 -10.05
N GLU A 141 -3.12 9.68 -11.36
CA GLU A 141 -2.03 9.65 -12.33
C GLU A 141 -1.02 10.79 -12.09
N ASN A 142 -1.50 11.98 -11.77
CA ASN A 142 -0.65 13.11 -11.41
C ASN A 142 0.15 12.80 -10.12
N ALA A 143 -0.49 12.20 -9.12
CA ALA A 143 0.17 11.77 -7.90
C ALA A 143 1.22 10.68 -8.15
N TYR A 144 0.92 9.70 -9.02
CA TYR A 144 1.88 8.68 -9.41
C TYR A 144 3.13 9.30 -10.06
N ILE A 145 2.95 10.27 -10.98
CA ILE A 145 4.09 10.99 -11.60
C ILE A 145 4.88 11.76 -10.54
N GLU A 146 4.19 12.49 -9.63
CA GLU A 146 4.83 13.19 -8.51
C GLU A 146 5.68 12.25 -7.65
N MET A 147 5.15 11.06 -7.30
CA MET A 147 5.86 10.08 -6.48
C MET A 147 7.08 9.48 -7.18
N ARG A 148 7.07 9.37 -8.50
CA ARG A 148 8.24 8.94 -9.27
C ARG A 148 9.33 10.01 -9.32
N GLU A 149 8.97 11.26 -9.47
CA GLU A 149 9.91 12.36 -9.69
C GLU A 149 10.42 12.96 -8.39
N ARG A 150 9.53 13.18 -7.42
CA ARG A 150 9.80 13.93 -6.20
C ARG A 150 9.10 13.35 -4.97
N PRO A 151 9.34 12.08 -4.63
CA PRO A 151 8.68 11.44 -3.49
C PRO A 151 9.08 12.13 -2.16
N PRO A 152 8.17 12.22 -1.19
CA PRO A 152 8.52 12.59 0.19
C PRO A 152 9.55 11.61 0.78
N ASN A 153 10.35 12.07 1.75
CA ASN A 153 11.49 11.32 2.27
C ASN A 153 11.18 9.88 2.69
N THR A 154 10.04 9.64 3.35
CA THR A 154 9.68 8.27 3.77
C THR A 154 9.27 7.43 2.55
N ALA A 155 8.48 7.97 1.64
CA ALA A 155 8.13 7.28 0.39
C ALA A 155 9.37 6.99 -0.45
N LYS A 156 10.31 7.94 -0.57
CA LYS A 156 11.60 7.74 -1.24
C LYS A 156 12.36 6.56 -0.66
N ARG A 157 12.46 6.48 0.68
CA ARG A 157 13.13 5.37 1.37
C ARG A 157 12.48 4.02 1.06
N VAL A 158 11.14 3.97 0.98
CA VAL A 158 10.42 2.74 0.61
C VAL A 158 10.69 2.36 -0.84
N ILE A 159 10.55 3.31 -1.76
CA ILE A 159 10.79 3.10 -3.19
C ILE A 159 12.20 2.56 -3.44
N GLU A 160 13.22 3.24 -2.92
CA GLU A 160 14.62 2.84 -3.07
C GLU A 160 14.90 1.48 -2.43
N GLY A 161 14.35 1.22 -1.24
CA GLY A 161 14.51 -0.05 -0.55
C GLY A 161 13.83 -1.22 -1.28
N MET A 162 12.65 -1.00 -1.84
CA MET A 162 11.94 -2.00 -2.65
C MET A 162 12.71 -2.29 -3.94
N TYR A 163 13.17 -1.27 -4.68
CA TYR A 163 13.99 -1.46 -5.88
C TYR A 163 15.28 -2.23 -5.57
N HIS A 164 15.96 -1.85 -4.49
CA HIS A 164 17.16 -2.56 -4.06
C HIS A 164 16.85 -4.04 -3.76
N PHE A 165 15.79 -4.31 -3.02
CA PHE A 165 15.43 -5.69 -2.65
C PHE A 165 15.08 -6.52 -3.89
N VAL A 166 14.24 -6.01 -4.79
CA VAL A 166 13.82 -6.72 -6.01
C VAL A 166 15.01 -7.04 -6.92
N THR A 167 16.01 -6.13 -6.97
CA THR A 167 17.20 -6.32 -7.84
C THR A 167 18.28 -7.19 -7.22
N THR A 168 18.32 -7.36 -5.90
CA THR A 168 19.40 -8.07 -5.19
C THR A 168 18.96 -9.41 -4.59
N ASP A 169 17.67 -9.63 -4.32
CA ASP A 169 17.14 -10.90 -3.82
C ASP A 169 17.05 -11.93 -4.97
N LEU A 170 17.90 -12.95 -4.93
CA LEU A 170 17.98 -13.98 -5.97
C LEU A 170 16.66 -14.77 -6.13
N ALA A 171 15.90 -14.96 -5.04
CA ALA A 171 14.63 -15.67 -5.10
C ALA A 171 13.60 -14.85 -5.88
N ILE A 172 13.54 -13.53 -5.67
CA ILE A 172 12.64 -12.61 -6.38
C ILE A 172 13.07 -12.46 -7.85
N SER A 173 14.36 -12.28 -8.13
CA SER A 173 14.88 -12.23 -9.49
C SER A 173 14.51 -13.48 -10.29
N ASN A 174 14.58 -14.66 -9.69
CA ASN A 174 14.16 -15.93 -10.31
C ASN A 174 12.64 -16.02 -10.53
N ILE A 175 11.85 -15.41 -9.67
CA ILE A 175 10.39 -15.32 -9.84
C ILE A 175 10.07 -14.45 -11.06
N PHE A 176 10.64 -13.24 -11.13
CA PHE A 176 10.35 -12.30 -12.21
C PHE A 176 10.91 -12.72 -13.58
N SER A 177 11.99 -13.50 -13.62
CA SER A 177 12.51 -14.04 -14.88
C SER A 177 11.61 -15.09 -15.54
N ARG A 178 10.55 -15.54 -14.85
CA ARG A 178 9.58 -16.54 -15.33
C ARG A 178 8.22 -15.94 -15.76
N LEU A 179 8.04 -14.62 -15.53
CA LEU A 179 6.89 -13.86 -15.98
C LEU A 179 7.13 -13.26 -17.37
#